data_60083b70201ea71274ce9846708225c6
#
_entry.id   60083b70201ea71274ce9846708225c6
#
_cell.length_a   1.000
_cell.length_b   1.000
_cell.length_c   1.000
_cell.angle_alpha   90.00
_cell.angle_beta   90.00
_cell.angle_gamma   90.00
#
_symmetry.space_group_name_H-M   'P 1'
#
loop_
_entity.id
_entity.type
_entity.pdbx_description
1 polymer ?
#
loop_
_entity_poly.entity_id
_entity_poly.type
_entity_poly.pdbx_seq_one_letter_code
_entity_poly.pdbx_strand_id
1 'polypeptide(L)'
;MEFDVADICDDNQDKMIQVLSSDYKNYGGLKKCSGEIVTLKLDKSNWELLEMLRDEDGKNRIVVVDNAKYFYGVVGDKLMAFAKKNNWQAIILNGYVRDVAYTKDIDVALYAIGTCPLRNFEKTSSTRGVQLSFGGVTFHDGDYLYADHDGVIITKKKLI
;
A
#
# COMPACT_ATOMS: atom_id res chain seq x y z
N MET A 1 -16.96 -5.70 -6.02
CA MET A 1 -16.32 -6.90 -5.42
C MET A 1 -16.87 -7.10 -4.02
N GLU A 2 -17.42 -8.24 -3.79
CA GLU A 2 -18.06 -8.56 -2.52
C GLU A 2 -17.19 -9.54 -1.74
N PHE A 3 -16.60 -9.09 -0.65
CA PHE A 3 -15.92 -9.93 0.34
C PHE A 3 -15.83 -9.15 1.66
N ASP A 4 -15.68 -9.86 2.74
CA ASP A 4 -15.26 -9.29 4.02
C ASP A 4 -14.00 -9.99 4.47
N VAL A 5 -13.02 -9.22 4.95
CA VAL A 5 -11.71 -9.76 5.35
C VAL A 5 -11.89 -10.75 6.51
N ALA A 6 -12.80 -10.47 7.45
CA ALA A 6 -13.09 -11.38 8.54
C ALA A 6 -13.57 -12.75 8.05
N ASP A 7 -14.46 -12.77 7.07
CA ASP A 7 -14.97 -14.02 6.48
C ASP A 7 -13.87 -14.79 5.75
N ILE A 8 -12.98 -14.08 5.03
CA ILE A 8 -11.82 -14.73 4.39
C ILE A 8 -10.96 -15.43 5.43
N CYS A 9 -10.72 -14.80 6.58
CA CYS A 9 -9.95 -15.40 7.66
C CYS A 9 -10.65 -16.65 8.23
N ASP A 10 -11.94 -16.57 8.45
CA ASP A 10 -12.72 -17.67 9.02
C ASP A 10 -12.80 -18.88 8.07
N ASP A 11 -12.96 -18.61 6.78
CA ASP A 11 -13.09 -19.66 5.76
C ASP A 11 -11.76 -20.33 5.39
N ASN A 12 -10.62 -19.74 5.79
CA ASN A 12 -9.28 -20.19 5.41
C ASN A 12 -8.36 -20.42 6.61
N GLN A 13 -8.88 -20.96 7.70
CA GLN A 13 -8.14 -21.22 8.94
C GLN A 13 -6.97 -22.21 8.72
N ASP A 14 -7.04 -23.04 7.69
CA ASP A 14 -5.99 -23.98 7.30
C ASP A 14 -4.87 -23.35 6.48
N LYS A 15 -5.01 -22.08 6.10
CA LYS A 15 -4.04 -21.36 5.26
C LYS A 15 -3.22 -20.39 6.10
N MET A 16 -2.02 -20.09 5.61
CA MET A 16 -1.18 -19.06 6.22
C MET A 16 -1.70 -17.68 5.80
N ILE A 17 -2.27 -16.96 6.74
CA ILE A 17 -2.73 -15.59 6.57
C ILE A 17 -1.90 -14.70 7.49
N GLN A 18 -1.25 -13.68 6.93
CA GLN A 18 -0.57 -12.66 7.72
C GLN A 18 -1.47 -11.45 7.86
N VAL A 19 -1.45 -10.80 9.01
CA VAL A 19 -2.27 -9.61 9.29
C VAL A 19 -1.37 -8.43 9.56
N LEU A 20 -1.55 -7.35 8.81
CA LEU A 20 -0.81 -6.12 9.00
C LEU A 20 -1.21 -5.47 10.33
N SER A 21 -0.22 -4.95 11.07
CA SER A 21 -0.47 -4.23 12.32
C SER A 21 -1.53 -3.13 12.12
N SER A 22 -2.43 -2.98 13.08
CA SER A 22 -3.44 -1.93 13.09
C SER A 22 -2.88 -0.51 13.26
N ASP A 23 -1.57 -0.37 13.47
CA ASP A 23 -0.88 0.93 13.47
C ASP A 23 -0.89 1.58 12.08
N TYR A 24 -1.05 0.77 11.03
CA TYR A 24 -1.18 1.26 9.65
C TYR A 24 -2.64 1.60 9.38
N LYS A 25 -2.91 2.88 9.14
CA LYS A 25 -4.27 3.41 8.95
C LYS A 25 -4.48 3.84 7.50
N ASN A 26 -5.73 3.76 7.05
CA ASN A 26 -6.11 4.14 5.68
C ASN A 26 -6.42 5.63 5.59
N TYR A 27 -5.57 6.35 4.86
CA TYR A 27 -5.72 7.78 4.56
C TYR A 27 -6.32 8.04 3.17
N GLY A 28 -6.68 7.00 2.45
CA GLY A 28 -7.32 7.07 1.14
C GLY A 28 -8.83 6.95 1.19
N GLY A 29 -9.46 7.14 0.03
CA GLY A 29 -10.92 7.08 -0.10
C GLY A 29 -11.49 5.68 -0.30
N LEU A 30 -10.70 4.74 -0.85
CA LEU A 30 -11.15 3.37 -1.08
C LEU A 30 -11.01 2.55 0.20
N LYS A 31 -12.12 1.98 0.67
CA LYS A 31 -12.15 1.26 1.95
C LYS A 31 -12.08 -0.26 1.81
N LYS A 32 -12.37 -0.79 0.65
CA LYS A 32 -12.31 -2.23 0.36
C LYS A 32 -11.56 -2.45 -0.95
N CYS A 33 -10.49 -3.22 -0.90
CA CYS A 33 -9.67 -3.48 -2.09
C CYS A 33 -8.95 -4.81 -1.98
N SER A 34 -8.54 -5.33 -3.13
CA SER A 34 -7.70 -6.52 -3.22
C SER A 34 -6.82 -6.44 -4.46
N GLY A 35 -5.72 -7.15 -4.45
CA GLY A 35 -4.84 -7.18 -5.61
C GLY A 35 -3.55 -7.93 -5.37
N GLU A 36 -2.83 -8.15 -6.44
CA GLU A 36 -1.49 -8.74 -6.43
C GLU A 36 -0.47 -7.68 -5.99
N ILE A 37 0.43 -8.08 -5.12
CA ILE A 37 1.43 -7.19 -4.52
C ILE A 37 2.61 -6.99 -5.46
N VAL A 38 2.98 -5.71 -5.61
CA VAL A 38 4.26 -5.27 -6.18
C VAL A 38 5.04 -4.60 -5.06
N THR A 39 6.27 -5.04 -4.81
CA THR A 39 7.09 -4.49 -3.74
C THR A 39 8.07 -3.45 -4.25
N LEU A 40 8.30 -2.40 -3.46
CA LEU A 40 9.22 -1.32 -3.77
C LEU A 40 9.90 -0.83 -2.48
N LYS A 41 11.22 -0.87 -2.44
CA LYS A 41 12.01 -0.32 -1.34
C LYS A 41 12.59 1.02 -1.76
N LEU A 42 12.22 2.07 -1.03
CA LEU A 42 12.73 3.42 -1.23
C LEU A 42 13.91 3.71 -0.28
N ASP A 43 14.64 4.78 -0.60
CA ASP A 43 15.64 5.38 0.28
C ASP A 43 15.36 6.89 0.33
N LYS A 44 14.32 7.29 1.05
CA LYS A 44 13.79 8.65 1.23
C LYS A 44 13.10 9.24 0.00
N SER A 45 13.65 9.04 -1.21
CA SER A 45 13.07 9.58 -2.44
C SER A 45 11.84 8.77 -2.88
N ASN A 46 10.79 9.47 -3.27
CA ASN A 46 9.59 8.83 -3.82
C ASN A 46 9.56 8.81 -5.36
N TRP A 47 10.68 9.15 -6.03
CA TRP A 47 10.69 9.34 -7.47
C TRP A 47 10.26 8.10 -8.25
N GLU A 48 10.80 6.93 -7.92
CA GLU A 48 10.45 5.68 -8.63
C GLU A 48 9.03 5.23 -8.30
N LEU A 49 8.51 5.54 -7.11
CA LEU A 49 7.09 5.32 -6.80
C LEU A 49 6.20 6.19 -7.69
N LEU A 50 6.56 7.47 -7.83
CA LEU A 50 5.83 8.39 -8.71
C LEU A 50 5.81 7.85 -10.14
N GLU A 51 6.95 7.43 -10.68
CA GLU A 51 7.05 6.88 -12.04
C GLU A 51 6.20 5.62 -12.20
N MET A 52 6.24 4.71 -11.23
CA MET A 52 5.43 3.48 -11.26
C MET A 52 3.94 3.81 -11.30
N LEU A 53 3.47 4.68 -10.43
CA LEU A 53 2.05 5.05 -10.35
C LEU A 53 1.58 5.81 -11.60
N ARG A 54 2.44 6.65 -12.16
CA ARG A 54 2.15 7.47 -13.34
C ARG A 54 2.17 6.67 -14.63
N ASP A 55 3.10 5.71 -14.78
CA ASP A 55 3.44 5.12 -16.07
C ASP A 55 2.96 3.68 -16.25
N GLU A 56 2.60 2.97 -15.16
CA GLU A 56 2.20 1.57 -15.21
C GLU A 56 0.72 1.38 -14.91
N ASP A 57 0.12 0.39 -15.56
CA ASP A 57 -1.26 -0.01 -15.25
C ASP A 57 -1.30 -0.78 -13.92
N GLY A 58 -2.04 -0.23 -12.97
CA GLY A 58 -2.22 -0.81 -11.64
C GLY A 58 -3.46 -1.68 -11.48
N LYS A 59 -4.13 -2.03 -12.57
CA LYS A 59 -5.36 -2.84 -12.50
C LYS A 59 -5.11 -4.15 -11.75
N ASN A 60 -5.89 -4.39 -10.70
CA ASN A 60 -5.78 -5.55 -9.80
C ASN A 60 -4.43 -5.65 -9.10
N ARG A 61 -3.74 -4.52 -8.91
CA ARG A 61 -2.42 -4.47 -8.28
C ARG A 61 -2.41 -3.51 -7.10
N ILE A 62 -1.55 -3.82 -6.15
CA ILE A 62 -1.31 -3.02 -4.95
C ILE A 62 0.19 -2.87 -4.81
N VAL A 63 0.67 -1.63 -4.63
CA VAL A 63 2.08 -1.42 -4.35
C VAL A 63 2.32 -1.36 -2.85
N VAL A 64 3.27 -2.17 -2.38
CA VAL A 64 3.75 -2.19 -1.01
C VAL A 64 5.12 -1.53 -0.99
N VAL A 65 5.26 -0.49 -0.19
CA VAL A 65 6.41 0.42 -0.21
C VAL A 65 7.03 0.48 1.17
N ASP A 66 8.34 0.24 1.24
CA ASP A 66 9.11 0.44 2.48
C ASP A 66 10.01 1.67 2.34
N ASN A 67 9.74 2.70 3.15
CA ASN A 67 10.61 3.88 3.27
C ASN A 67 11.26 3.97 4.65
N ALA A 68 11.42 2.84 5.33
CA ALA A 68 12.12 2.71 6.61
C ALA A 68 11.65 3.72 7.68
N LYS A 69 10.38 4.13 7.61
CA LYS A 69 9.78 5.12 8.52
C LYS A 69 10.49 6.48 8.56
N TYR A 70 11.25 6.84 7.53
CA TYR A 70 11.78 8.19 7.44
C TYR A 70 10.67 9.22 7.55
N PHE A 71 10.89 10.27 8.34
CA PHE A 71 9.85 11.25 8.64
C PHE A 71 9.71 12.29 7.53
N TYR A 72 9.14 11.84 6.40
CA TYR A 72 8.78 12.65 5.24
C TYR A 72 7.41 12.20 4.74
N GLY A 73 6.63 13.13 4.20
CA GLY A 73 5.39 12.82 3.51
C GLY A 73 5.72 12.23 2.13
N VAL A 74 5.77 10.92 2.04
CA VAL A 74 6.17 10.17 0.82
C VAL A 74 5.09 10.23 -0.25
N VAL A 75 3.83 10.09 0.16
CA VAL A 75 2.66 10.10 -0.71
C VAL A 75 1.75 11.24 -0.32
N GLY A 76 1.35 12.02 -1.30
CA GLY A 76 0.36 13.07 -1.17
C GLY A 76 -0.70 12.96 -2.26
N ASP A 77 -1.43 14.05 -2.49
CA ASP A 77 -2.54 14.09 -3.45
C ASP A 77 -2.09 13.83 -4.90
N LYS A 78 -0.90 14.29 -5.29
CA LYS A 78 -0.39 14.12 -6.66
C LYS A 78 -0.14 12.65 -6.99
N LEU A 79 0.56 11.92 -6.12
CA LEU A 79 0.81 10.49 -6.32
C LEU A 79 -0.50 9.70 -6.27
N MET A 80 -1.40 10.06 -5.39
CA MET A 80 -2.72 9.44 -5.31
C MET A 80 -3.54 9.67 -6.58
N ALA A 81 -3.44 10.85 -7.19
CA ALA A 81 -4.11 11.13 -8.46
C ALA A 81 -3.58 10.25 -9.60
N PHE A 82 -2.25 10.05 -9.66
CA PHE A 82 -1.66 9.11 -10.61
C PHE A 82 -2.13 7.67 -10.37
N ALA A 83 -2.15 7.24 -9.11
CA ALA A 83 -2.61 5.90 -8.75
C ALA A 83 -4.07 5.68 -9.20
N LYS A 84 -4.94 6.64 -8.93
CA LYS A 84 -6.35 6.60 -9.37
C LYS A 84 -6.47 6.51 -10.89
N LYS A 85 -5.74 7.36 -11.61
CA LYS A 85 -5.78 7.43 -13.06
C LYS A 85 -5.36 6.10 -13.72
N ASN A 86 -4.39 5.42 -13.12
CA ASN A 86 -3.82 4.18 -13.66
C ASN A 86 -4.34 2.91 -12.97
N ASN A 87 -5.48 3.00 -12.30
CA ASN A 87 -6.22 1.85 -11.76
C ASN A 87 -5.55 1.11 -10.59
N TRP A 88 -4.56 1.71 -9.92
CA TRP A 88 -3.99 1.12 -8.72
C TRP A 88 -5.04 1.03 -7.61
N GLN A 89 -5.11 -0.11 -6.95
CA GLN A 89 -6.10 -0.35 -5.89
C GLN A 89 -5.69 0.28 -4.56
N ALA A 90 -4.43 0.18 -4.22
CA ALA A 90 -3.92 0.65 -2.93
C ALA A 90 -2.41 0.87 -2.95
N ILE A 91 -1.98 1.70 -2.00
CA ILE A 91 -0.58 1.88 -1.61
C ILE A 91 -0.48 1.51 -0.13
N ILE A 92 0.40 0.58 0.19
CA ILE A 92 0.70 0.20 1.58
C ILE A 92 2.11 0.70 1.88
N LEU A 93 2.24 1.67 2.77
CA LEU A 93 3.49 2.40 2.99
C LEU A 93 4.00 2.23 4.41
N ASN A 94 5.23 1.74 4.54
CA ASN A 94 5.97 1.83 5.79
C ASN A 94 6.61 3.21 5.89
N GLY A 95 5.80 4.19 6.24
CA GLY A 95 6.19 5.59 6.28
C GLY A 95 5.01 6.51 6.49
N TYR A 96 5.20 7.77 6.10
CA TYR A 96 4.26 8.85 6.36
C TYR A 96 3.71 9.43 5.06
N VAL A 97 2.51 10.01 5.17
CA VAL A 97 1.81 10.65 4.05
C VAL A 97 1.48 12.10 4.39
N ARG A 98 1.06 12.86 3.38
CA ARG A 98 0.61 14.24 3.54
C ARG A 98 -0.58 14.52 2.63
N ASP A 99 -1.11 15.75 2.68
CA ASP A 99 -2.30 16.19 1.93
C ASP A 99 -3.55 15.34 2.25
N VAL A 100 -3.66 14.87 3.49
CA VAL A 100 -4.70 13.89 3.87
C VAL A 100 -6.11 14.48 3.80
N ALA A 101 -6.27 15.81 3.85
CA ALA A 101 -7.54 16.46 3.60
C ALA A 101 -8.05 16.20 2.16
N TYR A 102 -7.15 15.87 1.23
CA TYR A 102 -7.46 15.56 -0.17
C TYR A 102 -7.40 14.07 -0.46
N THR A 103 -6.39 13.36 0.07
CA THR A 103 -6.22 11.92 -0.21
C THR A 103 -7.41 11.08 0.27
N LYS A 104 -8.07 11.49 1.34
CA LYS A 104 -9.26 10.81 1.88
C LYS A 104 -10.43 10.70 0.90
N ASP A 105 -10.47 11.56 -0.11
CA ASP A 105 -11.54 11.60 -1.12
C ASP A 105 -11.12 10.99 -2.46
N ILE A 106 -9.88 10.52 -2.58
CA ILE A 106 -9.39 9.83 -3.78
C ILE A 106 -9.64 8.33 -3.63
N ASP A 107 -10.27 7.74 -4.62
CA ASP A 107 -10.73 6.35 -4.61
C ASP A 107 -9.59 5.34 -4.84
N VAL A 108 -8.60 5.39 -3.95
CA VAL A 108 -7.46 4.48 -3.81
C VAL A 108 -7.23 4.33 -2.30
N ALA A 109 -6.94 3.14 -1.82
CA ALA A 109 -6.57 2.96 -0.41
C ALA A 109 -5.12 3.41 -0.19
N LEU A 110 -4.85 4.01 0.98
CA LEU A 110 -3.52 4.52 1.33
C LEU A 110 -3.24 4.22 2.79
N TYR A 111 -2.56 3.13 3.04
CA TYR A 111 -2.17 2.73 4.40
C TYR A 111 -0.80 3.30 4.74
N ALA A 112 -0.70 3.93 5.91
CA ALA A 112 0.54 4.53 6.42
C ALA A 112 0.51 4.59 7.94
N ILE A 113 1.67 4.84 8.55
CA ILE A 113 1.79 4.89 10.02
C ILE A 113 1.41 6.25 10.61
N GLY A 114 1.33 7.28 9.78
CA GLY A 114 0.98 8.62 10.23
C GLY A 114 1.16 9.65 9.14
N THR A 115 1.18 10.93 9.53
CA THR A 115 1.31 12.06 8.63
C THR A 115 2.56 12.87 8.92
N CYS A 116 3.15 13.48 7.88
CA CYS A 116 4.26 14.40 8.00
C CYS A 116 4.20 15.40 6.83
N PRO A 117 4.20 16.72 7.10
CA PRO A 117 4.12 17.70 6.03
C PRO A 117 5.44 17.92 5.27
N LEU A 118 6.55 17.43 5.78
CA LEU A 118 7.85 17.58 5.14
C LEU A 118 7.97 16.75 3.87
N ARG A 119 8.67 17.30 2.90
CA ARG A 119 9.02 16.60 1.65
C ARG A 119 10.53 16.40 1.59
N ASN A 120 10.94 15.21 1.15
CA ASN A 120 12.33 14.96 0.78
C ASN A 120 12.57 15.38 -0.66
N PHE A 121 13.66 16.12 -0.91
CA PHE A 121 14.03 16.61 -2.25
C PHE A 121 15.24 15.87 -2.85
N GLU A 122 15.86 14.99 -2.08
CA GLU A 122 16.97 14.18 -2.59
C GLU A 122 16.44 13.13 -3.57
N LYS A 123 17.17 12.90 -4.66
CA LYS A 123 16.90 11.78 -5.55
C LYS A 123 17.86 10.65 -5.20
N THR A 124 17.30 9.57 -4.69
CA THR A 124 18.03 8.34 -4.38
C THR A 124 17.43 7.19 -5.17
N SER A 125 18.21 6.14 -5.37
CA SER A 125 17.71 4.95 -6.05
C SER A 125 16.78 4.15 -5.15
N SER A 126 15.92 3.35 -5.76
CA SER A 126 15.07 2.39 -5.07
C SER A 126 15.31 0.99 -5.60
N THR A 127 14.70 -0.01 -4.96
CA THR A 127 14.81 -1.41 -5.38
C THR A 127 13.43 -2.02 -5.47
N ARG A 128 13.11 -2.55 -6.64
CA ARG A 128 11.81 -3.14 -6.93
C ARG A 128 11.87 -4.66 -6.82
N GLY A 129 10.77 -5.29 -6.40
CA GLY A 129 10.61 -6.74 -6.39
C GLY A 129 11.28 -7.47 -5.24
N VAL A 130 11.84 -6.74 -4.27
CA VAL A 130 12.51 -7.33 -3.11
C VAL A 130 11.53 -7.67 -2.00
N GLN A 131 11.89 -8.64 -1.17
CA GLN A 131 11.14 -8.95 0.05
C GLN A 131 11.17 -7.77 1.00
N LEU A 132 10.02 -7.43 1.59
CA LEU A 132 9.88 -6.38 2.58
C LEU A 132 9.34 -6.95 3.88
N SER A 133 9.74 -6.38 5.01
CA SER A 133 9.22 -6.78 6.33
C SER A 133 8.92 -5.54 7.16
N PHE A 134 7.66 -5.33 7.47
CA PHE A 134 7.19 -4.28 8.39
C PHE A 134 5.78 -4.58 8.88
N GLY A 135 5.37 -3.96 9.96
CA GLY A 135 4.02 -4.13 10.49
C GLY A 135 3.67 -5.57 10.88
N GLY A 136 4.67 -6.39 11.24
CA GLY A 136 4.49 -7.79 11.58
C GLY A 136 4.26 -8.72 10.38
N VAL A 137 4.47 -8.24 9.17
CA VAL A 137 4.25 -8.98 7.92
C VAL A 137 5.53 -9.05 7.10
N THR A 138 5.73 -10.17 6.43
CA THR A 138 6.72 -10.33 5.36
C THR A 138 5.99 -10.33 4.02
N PHE A 139 6.30 -9.34 3.18
CA PHE A 139 5.71 -9.18 1.85
C PHE A 139 6.66 -9.72 0.79
N HIS A 140 6.13 -10.54 -0.12
CA HIS A 140 6.86 -10.97 -1.31
C HIS A 140 6.16 -10.43 -2.54
N ASP A 141 6.93 -10.02 -3.54
CA ASP A 141 6.40 -9.66 -4.84
C ASP A 141 5.55 -10.84 -5.38
N GLY A 142 4.34 -10.56 -5.84
CA GLY A 142 3.42 -11.59 -6.29
C GLY A 142 2.48 -12.19 -5.23
N ASP A 143 2.69 -11.91 -3.95
CA ASP A 143 1.71 -12.25 -2.92
C ASP A 143 0.38 -11.51 -3.18
N TYR A 144 -0.68 -11.90 -2.48
CA TYR A 144 -2.00 -11.31 -2.64
C TYR A 144 -2.46 -10.59 -1.37
N LEU A 145 -3.20 -9.52 -1.55
CA LEU A 145 -3.65 -8.66 -0.44
C LEU A 145 -5.14 -8.42 -0.52
N TYR A 146 -5.80 -8.47 0.65
CA TYR A 146 -7.20 -8.08 0.85
C TYR A 146 -7.26 -7.06 1.98
N ALA A 147 -8.05 -6.02 1.82
CA ALA A 147 -8.22 -4.98 2.84
C ALA A 147 -9.67 -4.50 2.89
N ASP A 148 -10.14 -4.22 4.09
CA ASP A 148 -11.42 -3.55 4.36
C ASP A 148 -11.31 -2.74 5.66
N HIS A 149 -12.45 -2.39 6.27
CA HIS A 149 -12.48 -1.61 7.51
C HIS A 149 -11.83 -2.32 8.70
N ASP A 150 -11.78 -3.66 8.69
CA ASP A 150 -11.22 -4.44 9.78
C ASP A 150 -9.71 -4.59 9.72
N GLY A 151 -9.12 -4.39 8.54
CA GLY A 151 -7.67 -4.48 8.40
C GLY A 151 -7.20 -4.99 7.05
N VAL A 152 -5.93 -5.38 7.04
CA VAL A 152 -5.21 -5.81 5.84
C VAL A 152 -4.63 -7.20 6.08
N ILE A 153 -4.91 -8.12 5.17
CA ILE A 153 -4.34 -9.46 5.21
C ILE A 153 -3.54 -9.75 3.94
N ILE A 154 -2.51 -10.57 4.10
CA ILE A 154 -1.63 -10.98 3.02
C ILE A 154 -1.62 -12.51 2.92
N THR A 155 -1.76 -13.02 1.71
CA THR A 155 -1.80 -14.45 1.42
C THR A 155 -0.86 -14.77 0.26
N LYS A 156 -0.39 -16.03 0.19
CA LYS A 156 0.50 -16.47 -0.90
C LYS A 156 -0.23 -16.58 -2.23
N LYS A 157 -1.52 -16.92 -2.18
CA LYS A 157 -2.35 -17.13 -3.38
C LYS A 157 -3.65 -16.36 -3.24
N LYS A 158 -4.24 -16.06 -4.37
CA LYS A 158 -5.59 -15.50 -4.42
C LYS A 158 -6.56 -16.53 -3.81
N LEU A 159 -7.38 -16.09 -2.84
CA LEU A 159 -8.32 -16.96 -2.11
C LEU A 159 -9.75 -16.86 -2.63
N ILE A 160 -10.09 -15.75 -3.30
CA ILE A 160 -11.43 -15.51 -3.85
C ILE A 160 -11.36 -14.87 -5.22
#